data_d923cdf0cc18f5ca6c6332193ed7c8f8
#
_entry.id   d923cdf0cc18f5ca6c6332193ed7c8f8
#
_cell.length_a   1.000
_cell.length_b   1.000
_cell.length_c   1.000
_cell.angle_alpha   90.00
_cell.angle_beta   90.00
_cell.angle_gamma   90.00
#
_symmetry.space_group_name_H-M   'P 1'
#
loop_
_entity.id
_entity.type
_entity.pdbx_description
1 polymer ?
#
loop_
_entity_poly.entity_id
_entity_poly.type
_entity_poly.pdbx_seq_one_letter_code
_entity_poly.pdbx_strand_id
1 'polypeptide(L)'
;MGESRDFIGIGQIDELDMSNSQHKLNMCKSKHQKTKRRHRLVKLNFFYTLSLLSLAMVWLKIFTSQALTITSRIRVTPAGRIISKLATSASSTETSSISQAIEGPPLPPVPATSKRLFLVRHGEVINPGGDRAVFYGGEDVPLSPLGELEAIAAAQYLSQFTLSTVSSSPLSRALFGAQQVHKLQTDTSDEIFANDGFRELARGAWCGKTREEIGLDNLRRFDACDLSVTPEGGESYPELKERVLAARDAFMNQEAFKTGTAGAIVSHLQVTRCLLSDALGMPTSKMTSLPIATASVSCVDYCMQGGAPTVHFQSFKPETGLKASLDGAN
;
A
#
# COMPACT_ATOMS: atom_id res chain seq x y z
N MET A 1 50.94 70.89 -14.84
CA MET A 1 49.88 71.82 -15.30
C MET A 1 48.91 70.98 -16.11
N GLY A 2 47.64 70.90 -15.68
CA GLY A 2 46.57 70.21 -16.40
C GLY A 2 45.72 69.38 -15.48
N GLU A 3 44.65 70.00 -15.05
CA GLU A 3 43.64 69.56 -14.07
C GLU A 3 42.85 68.31 -14.50
N SER A 4 42.65 67.38 -13.56
CA SER A 4 41.61 66.32 -13.59
C SER A 4 40.28 66.91 -13.12
N ARG A 5 39.21 66.68 -13.83
CA ARG A 5 37.86 66.94 -13.36
C ARG A 5 37.12 65.59 -13.14
N ASP A 6 36.69 65.49 -11.88
CA ASP A 6 35.84 64.42 -11.38
C ASP A 6 34.49 64.37 -12.11
N PHE A 7 34.04 63.15 -12.47
CA PHE A 7 32.65 62.87 -12.82
C PHE A 7 32.06 61.94 -11.74
N ILE A 8 31.21 62.53 -10.91
CA ILE A 8 30.45 61.82 -9.86
C ILE A 8 29.28 61.07 -10.53
N GLY A 9 29.15 59.80 -10.15
CA GLY A 9 28.10 58.89 -10.67
C GLY A 9 26.71 59.23 -10.20
N ILE A 10 25.78 59.16 -11.13
CA ILE A 10 24.35 59.08 -10.89
C ILE A 10 23.89 57.79 -11.60
N GLY A 11 23.52 56.76 -10.84
CA GLY A 11 23.03 55.53 -11.47
C GLY A 11 22.86 54.30 -10.60
N GLN A 12 22.69 54.41 -9.27
CA GLN A 12 22.53 53.23 -8.41
C GLN A 12 21.35 53.27 -7.43
N ILE A 13 20.36 54.15 -7.58
CA ILE A 13 19.24 54.27 -6.63
C ILE A 13 17.93 53.63 -7.17
N ASP A 14 17.78 53.42 -8.48
CA ASP A 14 16.51 52.98 -9.07
C ASP A 14 16.28 51.47 -9.13
N GLU A 15 17.34 50.63 -9.06
CA GLU A 15 17.20 49.17 -9.14
C GLU A 15 16.69 48.49 -7.83
N LEU A 16 16.98 49.07 -6.69
CA LEU A 16 16.57 48.51 -5.38
C LEU A 16 15.08 48.73 -5.07
N ASP A 17 14.46 49.76 -5.61
CA ASP A 17 13.04 50.05 -5.34
C ASP A 17 12.09 49.24 -6.25
N MET A 18 12.54 48.92 -7.46
CA MET A 18 11.78 48.03 -8.38
C MET A 18 11.71 46.58 -7.89
N SER A 19 12.80 46.04 -7.32
CA SER A 19 12.87 44.68 -6.78
C SER A 19 11.93 44.50 -5.56
N ASN A 20 11.84 45.50 -4.70
CA ASN A 20 10.99 45.46 -3.50
C ASN A 20 9.49 45.57 -3.83
N SER A 21 9.14 46.32 -4.88
CA SER A 21 7.77 46.44 -5.40
C SER A 21 7.31 45.14 -6.05
N GLN A 22 8.17 44.48 -6.84
CA GLN A 22 7.88 43.19 -7.47
C GLN A 22 7.68 42.08 -6.43
N HIS A 23 8.45 42.06 -5.35
CA HIS A 23 8.36 41.10 -4.26
C HIS A 23 7.04 41.24 -3.47
N LYS A 24 6.60 42.48 -3.19
CA LYS A 24 5.31 42.76 -2.55
C LYS A 24 4.12 42.33 -3.44
N LEU A 25 4.20 42.53 -4.76
CA LEU A 25 3.17 42.15 -5.70
C LEU A 25 3.00 40.63 -5.80
N ASN A 26 4.10 39.88 -5.78
CA ASN A 26 4.11 38.42 -5.80
C ASN A 26 3.58 37.80 -4.50
N MET A 27 3.89 38.38 -3.36
CA MET A 27 3.32 37.99 -2.07
C MET A 27 1.80 38.23 -2.00
N CYS A 28 1.31 39.32 -2.57
CA CYS A 28 -0.13 39.61 -2.60
C CYS A 28 -0.89 38.65 -3.49
N LYS A 29 -0.34 38.29 -4.66
CA LYS A 29 -0.92 37.26 -5.58
C LYS A 29 -0.96 35.88 -4.96
N SER A 30 0.10 35.49 -4.20
CA SER A 30 0.17 34.21 -3.49
C SER A 30 -0.90 34.10 -2.38
N LYS A 31 -1.12 35.17 -1.60
CA LYS A 31 -2.16 35.20 -0.56
C LYS A 31 -3.57 35.09 -1.17
N HIS A 32 -3.82 35.76 -2.28
CA HIS A 32 -5.14 35.72 -2.95
C HIS A 32 -5.45 34.36 -3.57
N GLN A 33 -4.45 33.66 -4.10
CA GLN A 33 -4.60 32.29 -4.58
C GLN A 33 -4.86 31.27 -3.44
N LYS A 34 -4.17 31.41 -2.29
CA LYS A 34 -4.41 30.56 -1.12
C LYS A 34 -5.82 30.73 -0.55
N THR A 35 -6.35 31.94 -0.53
CA THR A 35 -7.72 32.20 -0.07
C THR A 35 -8.76 31.61 -1.01
N LYS A 36 -8.61 31.74 -2.34
CA LYS A 36 -9.51 31.11 -3.33
C LYS A 36 -9.48 29.60 -3.28
N ARG A 37 -8.31 28.99 -3.01
CA ARG A 37 -8.17 27.53 -2.85
C ARG A 37 -8.88 27.03 -1.58
N ARG A 38 -8.78 27.77 -0.46
CA ARG A 38 -9.51 27.44 0.78
C ARG A 38 -11.04 27.48 0.61
N HIS A 39 -11.57 28.50 -0.06
CA HIS A 39 -13.01 28.59 -0.33
C HIS A 39 -13.52 27.49 -1.27
N ARG A 40 -12.68 27.00 -2.20
CA ARG A 40 -13.04 25.88 -3.08
C ARG A 40 -13.07 24.55 -2.34
N LEU A 41 -12.13 24.32 -1.43
CA LEU A 41 -12.07 23.11 -0.60
C LEU A 41 -13.25 23.03 0.40
N VAL A 42 -13.65 24.15 1.01
CA VAL A 42 -14.80 24.19 1.93
C VAL A 42 -16.11 23.92 1.17
N LYS A 43 -16.28 24.43 -0.04
CA LYS A 43 -17.46 24.12 -0.87
C LYS A 43 -17.48 22.66 -1.33
N LEU A 44 -16.35 22.07 -1.69
CA LEU A 44 -16.28 20.66 -2.08
C LEU A 44 -16.67 19.74 -0.92
N ASN A 45 -16.14 19.98 0.29
CA ASN A 45 -16.49 19.19 1.47
C ASN A 45 -17.97 19.29 1.84
N PHE A 46 -18.60 20.46 1.66
CA PHE A 46 -20.02 20.64 1.95
C PHE A 46 -20.93 19.85 0.98
N PHE A 47 -20.56 19.75 -0.31
CA PHE A 47 -21.27 18.91 -1.27
C PHE A 47 -21.07 17.41 -1.04
N TYR A 48 -19.90 16.97 -0.60
CA TYR A 48 -19.64 15.56 -0.26
C TYR A 48 -20.42 15.11 0.98
N THR A 49 -20.53 15.94 2.01
CA THR A 49 -21.31 15.62 3.22
C THR A 49 -22.81 15.56 2.95
N LEU A 50 -23.36 16.41 2.09
CA LEU A 50 -24.77 16.33 1.68
C LEU A 50 -25.05 15.07 0.84
N SER A 51 -24.13 14.66 -0.04
CA SER A 51 -24.27 13.44 -0.85
C SER A 51 -24.26 12.18 0.02
N LEU A 52 -23.38 12.09 1.03
CA LEU A 52 -23.32 10.95 1.95
C LEU A 52 -24.58 10.84 2.84
N LEU A 53 -25.15 11.97 3.27
CA LEU A 53 -26.40 11.99 4.03
C LEU A 53 -27.59 11.53 3.19
N SER A 54 -27.65 11.86 1.90
CA SER A 54 -28.69 11.39 1.00
C SER A 54 -28.62 9.89 0.73
N LEU A 55 -27.42 9.33 0.57
CA LEU A 55 -27.18 7.88 0.43
C LEU A 55 -27.57 7.10 1.70
N ALA A 56 -27.24 7.62 2.89
CA ALA A 56 -27.62 7.01 4.15
C ALA A 56 -29.15 6.96 4.34
N MET A 57 -29.88 7.99 3.91
CA MET A 57 -31.35 8.02 3.98
C MET A 57 -31.99 7.04 2.98
N VAL A 58 -31.39 6.78 1.83
CA VAL A 58 -31.87 5.77 0.88
C VAL A 58 -31.63 4.35 1.43
N TRP A 59 -30.49 4.09 2.04
CA TRP A 59 -30.19 2.80 2.70
C TRP A 59 -31.13 2.52 3.87
N LEU A 60 -31.45 3.54 4.69
CA LEU A 60 -32.38 3.38 5.80
C LEU A 60 -33.81 3.05 5.33
N LYS A 61 -34.24 3.63 4.21
CA LYS A 61 -35.57 3.31 3.60
C LYS A 61 -35.63 1.90 3.02
N ILE A 62 -34.55 1.38 2.47
CA ILE A 62 -34.47 0.00 1.94
C ILE A 62 -34.53 -1.01 3.10
N PHE A 63 -33.82 -0.74 4.19
CA PHE A 63 -33.80 -1.62 5.36
C PHE A 63 -35.15 -1.67 6.10
N THR A 64 -35.86 -0.56 6.23
CA THR A 64 -37.20 -0.52 6.84
C THR A 64 -38.26 -1.18 5.94
N SER A 65 -38.11 -1.13 4.61
CA SER A 65 -39.03 -1.81 3.68
C SER A 65 -38.89 -3.34 3.73
N GLN A 66 -37.69 -3.87 3.93
CA GLN A 66 -37.49 -5.33 4.06
C GLN A 66 -37.94 -5.88 5.43
N ALA A 67 -37.85 -5.11 6.50
CA ALA A 67 -38.35 -5.52 7.81
C ALA A 67 -39.87 -5.64 7.90
N LEU A 68 -40.62 -4.83 7.13
CA LEU A 68 -42.08 -4.90 7.09
C LEU A 68 -42.64 -6.07 6.28
N THR A 69 -41.86 -6.70 5.40
CA THR A 69 -42.32 -7.82 4.56
C THR A 69 -42.23 -9.17 5.27
N ILE A 70 -41.52 -9.29 6.38
CA ILE A 70 -41.34 -10.53 7.13
C ILE A 70 -42.46 -10.76 8.17
N THR A 71 -43.17 -9.70 8.60
CA THR A 71 -44.18 -9.78 9.67
C THR A 71 -45.61 -10.15 9.21
N SER A 72 -45.87 -10.39 7.90
CA SER A 72 -47.23 -10.63 7.38
C SER A 72 -47.58 -12.05 7.04
N ARG A 73 -46.85 -13.08 7.51
CA ARG A 73 -47.18 -14.51 7.26
C ARG A 73 -47.17 -15.37 8.52
N ILE A 74 -47.80 -14.91 9.60
CA ILE A 74 -48.20 -15.81 10.68
C ILE A 74 -49.72 -15.83 10.73
N ARG A 75 -50.32 -16.87 10.12
CA ARG A 75 -51.73 -17.17 10.25
C ARG A 75 -51.89 -18.07 11.49
N VAL A 76 -52.44 -17.50 12.55
CA VAL A 76 -52.82 -18.27 13.76
C VAL A 76 -54.18 -18.93 13.48
N THR A 77 -54.23 -20.26 13.56
CA THR A 77 -55.49 -21.00 13.67
C THR A 77 -55.59 -21.54 15.11
N PRO A 78 -56.76 -21.44 15.76
CA PRO A 78 -56.92 -21.98 17.10
C PRO A 78 -57.41 -23.43 17.03
N ALA A 79 -56.89 -24.23 17.86
CA ALA A 79 -57.40 -25.47 18.45
C ALA A 79 -56.50 -26.71 18.33
N GLY A 80 -56.05 -27.19 19.46
CA GLY A 80 -56.19 -28.58 19.83
C GLY A 80 -54.95 -29.46 19.90
N ARG A 81 -54.42 -29.63 21.10
CA ARG A 81 -53.81 -30.87 21.64
C ARG A 81 -52.48 -31.38 21.07
N ILE A 82 -51.46 -31.17 21.85
CA ILE A 82 -50.50 -32.16 22.38
C ILE A 82 -50.31 -33.46 21.58
N ILE A 83 -49.11 -33.63 21.02
CA ILE A 83 -48.33 -34.86 21.19
C ILE A 83 -46.83 -34.46 21.31
N SER A 84 -46.33 -34.65 22.50
CA SER A 84 -44.91 -34.75 22.79
C SER A 84 -44.38 -36.04 22.20
N LYS A 85 -43.55 -35.95 21.14
CA LYS A 85 -42.47 -36.88 20.79
C LYS A 85 -41.96 -36.54 19.40
N LEU A 86 -40.93 -35.77 19.37
CA LEU A 86 -39.86 -35.78 18.36
C LEU A 86 -38.82 -34.75 18.79
N ALA A 87 -38.30 -34.96 19.98
CA ALA A 87 -36.98 -34.52 20.32
C ALA A 87 -36.07 -35.66 19.90
N THR A 88 -35.29 -35.47 18.89
CA THR A 88 -33.94 -36.02 18.73
C THR A 88 -33.57 -35.97 17.27
N SER A 89 -32.62 -35.10 17.05
CA SER A 89 -31.69 -34.90 15.95
C SER A 89 -31.86 -33.59 15.16
N ALA A 90 -31.98 -32.46 15.85
CA ALA A 90 -31.33 -31.28 15.33
C ALA A 90 -29.87 -31.41 15.74
N SER A 91 -29.07 -32.04 14.90
CA SER A 91 -27.63 -31.92 14.93
C SER A 91 -27.33 -30.43 14.97
N SER A 92 -26.90 -29.95 16.11
CA SER A 92 -26.15 -28.70 16.26
C SER A 92 -24.92 -28.88 15.38
N THR A 93 -25.05 -28.52 14.10
CA THR A 93 -23.88 -28.17 13.31
C THR A 93 -23.35 -26.89 13.97
N GLU A 94 -22.58 -27.10 15.02
CA GLU A 94 -21.70 -26.11 15.56
C GLU A 94 -20.93 -25.55 14.37
N THR A 95 -21.18 -24.32 14.06
CA THR A 95 -20.29 -23.47 13.28
C THR A 95 -19.03 -23.24 14.11
N SER A 96 -18.31 -24.29 14.41
CA SER A 96 -16.90 -24.22 14.74
C SER A 96 -16.18 -23.95 13.40
N SER A 97 -16.24 -22.73 12.93
CA SER A 97 -15.19 -22.19 12.08
C SER A 97 -13.96 -22.09 12.96
N ILE A 98 -13.36 -23.24 13.24
CA ILE A 98 -11.97 -23.31 13.67
C ILE A 98 -11.22 -22.67 12.53
N SER A 99 -10.79 -21.44 12.73
CA SER A 99 -9.78 -20.77 11.91
C SER A 99 -8.55 -21.68 12.03
N GLN A 100 -8.41 -22.64 11.10
CA GLN A 100 -7.18 -23.40 11.01
C GLN A 100 -6.09 -22.39 10.72
N ALA A 101 -5.11 -22.34 11.62
CA ALA A 101 -3.91 -21.53 11.40
C ALA A 101 -3.30 -21.97 10.06
N ILE A 102 -3.03 -21.02 9.17
CA ILE A 102 -2.40 -21.31 7.88
C ILE A 102 -0.98 -21.77 8.17
N GLU A 103 -0.68 -23.03 7.90
CA GLU A 103 0.65 -23.57 8.06
C GLU A 103 1.61 -22.90 7.06
N GLY A 104 2.82 -22.58 7.50
CA GLY A 104 3.84 -21.95 6.69
C GLY A 104 5.24 -22.32 7.13
N PRO A 105 6.28 -21.75 6.50
CA PRO A 105 7.66 -22.03 6.85
C PRO A 105 7.92 -21.78 8.35
N PRO A 106 8.52 -22.73 9.06
CA PRO A 106 8.84 -22.56 10.48
C PRO A 106 9.90 -21.48 10.67
N LEU A 107 9.75 -20.69 11.74
CA LEU A 107 10.69 -19.63 12.09
C LEU A 107 11.24 -19.84 13.50
N PRO A 108 12.53 -19.63 13.71
CA PRO A 108 13.10 -19.57 15.05
C PRO A 108 12.58 -18.30 15.77
N PRO A 109 12.68 -18.23 17.11
CA PRO A 109 12.46 -16.99 17.84
C PRO A 109 13.30 -15.84 17.26
N VAL A 110 12.79 -14.61 17.33
CA VAL A 110 13.54 -13.42 16.88
C VAL A 110 14.74 -13.22 17.81
N PRO A 111 15.99 -13.16 17.28
CA PRO A 111 17.15 -12.91 18.13
C PRO A 111 17.03 -11.56 18.84
N ALA A 112 17.44 -11.46 20.10
CA ALA A 112 17.33 -10.26 20.91
C ALA A 112 18.06 -9.03 20.32
N THR A 113 19.07 -9.26 19.48
CA THR A 113 19.84 -8.21 18.78
C THR A 113 19.32 -7.89 17.38
N SER A 114 18.27 -8.55 16.94
CA SER A 114 17.72 -8.41 15.58
C SER A 114 16.31 -7.84 15.58
N LYS A 115 15.92 -7.31 14.42
CA LYS A 115 14.54 -6.98 14.07
C LYS A 115 14.12 -7.89 12.93
N ARG A 116 12.99 -8.60 13.10
CA ARG A 116 12.42 -9.44 12.04
C ARG A 116 11.48 -8.62 11.20
N LEU A 117 11.63 -8.68 9.89
CA LEU A 117 10.81 -7.96 8.95
C LEU A 117 10.07 -8.94 8.02
N PHE A 118 8.74 -8.92 8.06
CA PHE A 118 7.90 -9.58 7.09
C PHE A 118 7.63 -8.62 5.92
N LEU A 119 8.00 -9.05 4.72
CA LEU A 119 7.77 -8.32 3.48
C LEU A 119 6.58 -8.95 2.76
N VAL A 120 5.52 -8.18 2.57
CA VAL A 120 4.27 -8.66 1.99
C VAL A 120 4.01 -7.91 0.69
N ARG A 121 3.83 -8.63 -0.42
CA ARG A 121 3.31 -8.04 -1.65
C ARG A 121 1.78 -7.97 -1.57
N HIS A 122 1.15 -6.92 -2.09
CA HIS A 122 -0.31 -6.84 -2.22
C HIS A 122 -0.88 -8.03 -3.02
N GLY A 123 -2.19 -8.31 -2.87
CA GLY A 123 -2.92 -9.31 -3.62
C GLY A 123 -3.10 -8.98 -5.11
N GLU A 124 -3.74 -9.87 -5.85
CA GLU A 124 -4.07 -9.66 -7.25
C GLU A 124 -4.85 -8.35 -7.46
N VAL A 125 -4.63 -7.67 -8.58
CA VAL A 125 -5.33 -6.43 -8.93
C VAL A 125 -6.22 -6.63 -10.16
N ILE A 126 -7.24 -5.77 -10.29
CA ILE A 126 -7.99 -5.64 -11.54
C ILE A 126 -7.06 -4.99 -12.57
N ASN A 127 -6.75 -5.72 -13.66
CA ASN A 127 -5.88 -5.20 -14.70
C ASN A 127 -6.51 -3.95 -15.37
N PRO A 128 -5.89 -2.75 -15.29
CA PRO A 128 -6.45 -1.54 -15.88
C PRO A 128 -6.52 -1.58 -17.41
N GLY A 129 -5.78 -2.48 -18.05
CA GLY A 129 -5.80 -2.71 -19.50
C GLY A 129 -6.88 -3.69 -19.98
N GLY A 130 -7.74 -4.24 -19.08
CA GLY A 130 -8.69 -5.30 -19.40
C GLY A 130 -7.95 -6.58 -19.81
N ASP A 131 -8.16 -7.04 -21.05
CA ASP A 131 -7.49 -8.23 -21.59
C ASP A 131 -6.03 -7.98 -22.00
N ARG A 132 -5.58 -6.72 -21.99
CA ARG A 132 -4.20 -6.34 -22.31
C ARG A 132 -3.39 -6.27 -21.01
N ALA A 133 -2.35 -7.07 -20.88
CA ALA A 133 -1.41 -6.99 -19.76
C ALA A 133 -0.55 -5.73 -19.85
N VAL A 134 -0.95 -4.66 -19.16
CA VAL A 134 -0.29 -3.36 -19.20
C VAL A 134 0.50 -3.08 -17.91
N PHE A 135 1.54 -2.28 -18.02
CA PHE A 135 2.24 -1.72 -16.87
C PHE A 135 1.41 -0.58 -16.25
N TYR A 136 1.21 -0.61 -14.93
CA TYR A 136 0.51 0.43 -14.18
C TYR A 136 1.38 1.04 -13.06
N GLY A 137 2.44 0.34 -12.64
CA GLY A 137 3.44 0.83 -11.67
C GLY A 137 2.83 1.52 -10.45
N GLY A 138 3.20 2.78 -10.26
CA GLY A 138 2.76 3.61 -9.13
C GLY A 138 1.30 4.11 -9.19
N GLU A 139 0.53 3.78 -10.24
CA GLU A 139 -0.89 4.13 -10.30
C GLU A 139 -1.70 3.38 -9.24
N ASP A 140 -2.76 4.00 -8.73
CA ASP A 140 -3.60 3.41 -7.70
C ASP A 140 -4.69 2.52 -8.31
N VAL A 141 -4.33 1.26 -8.56
CA VAL A 141 -5.20 0.23 -9.13
C VAL A 141 -5.79 -0.61 -8.01
N PRO A 142 -7.12 -0.89 -8.01
CA PRO A 142 -7.79 -1.65 -6.96
C PRO A 142 -7.45 -3.14 -7.01
N LEU A 143 -7.56 -3.81 -5.87
CA LEU A 143 -7.52 -5.27 -5.79
C LEU A 143 -8.68 -5.89 -6.56
N SER A 144 -8.46 -7.09 -7.09
CA SER A 144 -9.54 -7.98 -7.51
C SER A 144 -10.20 -8.64 -6.29
N PRO A 145 -11.41 -9.21 -6.43
CA PRO A 145 -12.01 -10.00 -5.34
C PRO A 145 -11.13 -11.15 -4.86
N LEU A 146 -10.35 -11.77 -5.75
CA LEU A 146 -9.34 -12.76 -5.38
C LEU A 146 -8.20 -12.12 -4.60
N GLY A 147 -7.72 -10.95 -5.02
CA GLY A 147 -6.64 -10.24 -4.35
C GLY A 147 -6.99 -9.79 -2.93
N GLU A 148 -8.24 -9.47 -2.65
CA GLU A 148 -8.72 -9.21 -1.30
C GLU A 148 -8.65 -10.47 -0.42
N LEU A 149 -9.08 -11.63 -0.94
CA LEU A 149 -9.00 -12.92 -0.24
C LEU A 149 -7.54 -13.35 -0.03
N GLU A 150 -6.67 -13.14 -1.02
CA GLU A 150 -5.22 -13.38 -0.89
C GLU A 150 -4.61 -12.51 0.22
N ALA A 151 -4.97 -11.24 0.30
CA ALA A 151 -4.49 -10.34 1.34
C ALA A 151 -4.98 -10.76 2.74
N ILE A 152 -6.22 -11.24 2.85
CA ILE A 152 -6.77 -11.80 4.10
C ILE A 152 -6.01 -13.07 4.50
N ALA A 153 -5.70 -13.98 3.57
CA ALA A 153 -4.92 -15.19 3.85
C ALA A 153 -3.50 -14.86 4.32
N ALA A 154 -2.85 -13.87 3.71
CA ALA A 154 -1.55 -13.39 4.16
C ALA A 154 -1.61 -12.81 5.59
N ALA A 155 -2.67 -12.06 5.90
CA ALA A 155 -2.90 -11.53 7.25
C ALA A 155 -3.16 -12.65 8.28
N GLN A 156 -3.93 -13.67 7.92
CA GLN A 156 -4.17 -14.85 8.77
C GLN A 156 -2.87 -15.63 9.03
N TYR A 157 -2.00 -15.78 8.03
CA TYR A 157 -0.69 -16.36 8.26
C TYR A 157 0.13 -15.50 9.25
N LEU A 158 0.15 -14.19 9.08
CA LEU A 158 0.90 -13.28 9.95
C LEU A 158 0.32 -13.16 11.36
N SER A 159 -0.93 -13.52 11.61
CA SER A 159 -1.54 -13.50 12.94
C SER A 159 -0.91 -14.49 13.94
N GLN A 160 -0.11 -15.45 13.44
CA GLN A 160 0.67 -16.38 14.27
C GLN A 160 1.88 -15.70 14.93
N PHE A 161 2.26 -14.52 14.48
CA PHE A 161 3.43 -13.78 14.96
C PHE A 161 2.98 -12.47 15.61
N THR A 162 3.58 -12.13 16.74
CA THR A 162 3.35 -10.81 17.36
C THR A 162 4.14 -9.75 16.59
N LEU A 163 3.41 -8.85 15.92
CA LEU A 163 3.99 -7.72 15.21
C LEU A 163 3.89 -6.46 16.05
N SER A 164 5.01 -5.84 16.36
CA SER A 164 5.04 -4.59 17.12
C SER A 164 4.61 -3.37 16.29
N THR A 165 4.74 -3.46 14.97
CA THR A 165 4.38 -2.36 14.06
C THR A 165 4.13 -2.85 12.64
N VAL A 166 3.26 -2.15 11.91
CA VAL A 166 2.94 -2.42 10.51
C VAL A 166 3.11 -1.15 9.69
N SER A 167 3.84 -1.27 8.58
CA SER A 167 3.98 -0.20 7.59
C SER A 167 3.39 -0.60 6.25
N SER A 168 3.03 0.38 5.43
CA SER A 168 2.44 0.15 4.11
C SER A 168 2.87 1.20 3.10
N SER A 169 2.86 0.82 1.82
CA SER A 169 2.66 1.78 0.75
C SER A 169 1.30 2.48 0.91
N PRO A 170 1.18 3.76 0.56
CA PRO A 170 -0.10 4.48 0.61
C PRO A 170 -1.07 4.08 -0.51
N LEU A 171 -0.67 3.25 -1.49
CA LEU A 171 -1.55 2.79 -2.55
C LEU A 171 -2.60 1.83 -1.99
N SER A 172 -3.87 1.99 -2.42
CA SER A 172 -5.05 1.34 -1.86
C SER A 172 -4.90 -0.18 -1.74
N ARG A 173 -4.33 -0.85 -2.75
CA ARG A 173 -4.09 -2.29 -2.79
C ARG A 173 -3.13 -2.81 -1.72
N ALA A 174 -2.12 -2.03 -1.36
CA ALA A 174 -1.19 -2.39 -0.29
C ALA A 174 -1.76 -2.01 1.08
N LEU A 175 -2.39 -0.83 1.16
CA LEU A 175 -3.01 -0.35 2.39
C LEU A 175 -4.12 -1.30 2.87
N PHE A 176 -4.94 -1.85 1.95
CA PHE A 176 -5.94 -2.88 2.29
C PHE A 176 -5.28 -4.08 2.99
N GLY A 177 -4.20 -4.63 2.42
CA GLY A 177 -3.47 -5.75 3.02
C GLY A 177 -2.90 -5.42 4.40
N ALA A 178 -2.32 -4.22 4.56
CA ALA A 178 -1.81 -3.75 5.84
C ALA A 178 -2.92 -3.62 6.89
N GLN A 179 -4.10 -3.15 6.51
CA GLN A 179 -5.28 -3.08 7.39
C GLN A 179 -5.73 -4.47 7.84
N GLN A 180 -5.72 -5.48 6.95
CA GLN A 180 -6.05 -6.85 7.35
C GLN A 180 -5.01 -7.42 8.33
N VAL A 181 -3.71 -7.19 8.07
CA VAL A 181 -2.63 -7.60 8.99
C VAL A 181 -2.80 -6.93 10.35
N HIS A 182 -2.95 -5.62 10.37
CA HIS A 182 -3.09 -4.83 11.60
C HIS A 182 -4.30 -5.25 12.44
N LYS A 183 -5.45 -5.50 11.79
CA LYS A 183 -6.69 -5.93 12.44
C LYS A 183 -6.56 -7.24 13.21
N LEU A 184 -5.66 -8.13 12.81
CA LEU A 184 -5.45 -9.44 13.44
C LEU A 184 -4.32 -9.42 14.49
N GLN A 185 -3.71 -8.27 14.77
CA GLN A 185 -2.68 -8.09 15.80
C GLN A 185 -3.31 -7.50 17.06
N THR A 186 -2.87 -7.97 18.24
CA THR A 186 -3.33 -7.49 19.55
C THR A 186 -2.37 -6.49 20.19
N ASP A 187 -1.08 -6.58 19.88
CA ASP A 187 -0.01 -5.84 20.54
C ASP A 187 0.81 -4.99 19.56
N THR A 188 0.16 -4.51 18.49
CA THR A 188 0.79 -3.65 17.48
C THR A 188 0.60 -2.17 17.82
N SER A 189 1.38 -1.28 17.20
CA SER A 189 1.15 0.17 17.27
C SER A 189 -0.27 0.52 16.79
N ASP A 190 -0.89 1.55 17.38
CA ASP A 190 -2.28 1.93 17.11
C ASP A 190 -2.54 2.33 15.64
N GLU A 191 -1.50 2.72 14.90
CA GLU A 191 -1.59 3.21 13.53
C GLU A 191 -0.70 2.44 12.55
N ILE A 192 -1.21 2.27 11.32
CA ILE A 192 -0.42 1.80 10.18
C ILE A 192 0.43 2.97 9.67
N PHE A 193 1.75 2.77 9.61
CA PHE A 193 2.66 3.76 9.10
C PHE A 193 2.71 3.72 7.56
N ALA A 194 1.86 4.55 6.92
CA ALA A 194 1.89 4.71 5.46
C ALA A 194 3.09 5.55 5.03
N ASN A 195 3.94 5.01 4.13
CA ASN A 195 5.18 5.64 3.69
C ASN A 195 5.28 5.64 2.15
N ASP A 196 5.41 6.84 1.56
CA ASP A 196 5.58 7.02 0.12
C ASP A 196 6.83 6.32 -0.42
N GLY A 197 7.85 6.11 0.40
CA GLY A 197 9.03 5.33 0.05
C GLY A 197 8.74 3.86 -0.26
N PHE A 198 7.56 3.33 0.06
CA PHE A 198 7.11 1.99 -0.30
C PHE A 198 6.12 1.94 -1.48
N ARG A 199 5.91 3.06 -2.20
CA ARG A 199 5.14 3.04 -3.45
C ARG A 199 5.80 2.14 -4.50
N GLU A 200 5.00 1.57 -5.40
CA GLU A 200 5.54 0.79 -6.51
C GLU A 200 6.35 1.67 -7.45
N LEU A 201 7.25 1.05 -8.21
CA LEU A 201 8.08 1.68 -9.23
C LEU A 201 7.24 2.55 -10.16
N ALA A 202 7.59 3.82 -10.28
CA ALA A 202 6.92 4.74 -11.19
C ALA A 202 7.29 4.37 -12.64
N ARG A 203 6.28 4.03 -13.45
CA ARG A 203 6.47 3.63 -14.85
C ARG A 203 6.44 4.79 -15.84
N GLY A 204 6.03 6.00 -15.40
CA GLY A 204 6.00 7.18 -16.26
C GLY A 204 5.32 6.92 -17.60
N ALA A 205 5.98 7.27 -18.70
CA ALA A 205 5.49 7.08 -20.07
C ALA A 205 5.22 5.61 -20.47
N TRP A 206 5.57 4.64 -19.63
CA TRP A 206 5.24 3.21 -19.85
C TRP A 206 3.93 2.78 -19.21
N CYS A 207 3.28 3.61 -18.40
CA CYS A 207 1.95 3.32 -17.87
C CYS A 207 0.93 3.12 -19.00
N GLY A 208 0.10 2.08 -18.88
CA GLY A 208 -0.90 1.71 -19.89
C GLY A 208 -0.36 1.00 -21.14
N LYS A 209 0.96 0.77 -21.22
CA LYS A 209 1.60 0.05 -22.33
C LYS A 209 1.85 -1.41 -21.99
N THR A 210 1.76 -2.27 -23.00
CA THR A 210 2.18 -3.68 -22.90
C THR A 210 3.70 -3.82 -23.06
N ARG A 211 4.22 -5.01 -22.82
CA ARG A 211 5.65 -5.33 -23.01
C ARG A 211 6.09 -5.13 -24.47
N GLU A 212 5.22 -5.49 -25.41
CA GLU A 212 5.44 -5.37 -26.86
C GLU A 212 5.51 -3.88 -27.28
N GLU A 213 4.61 -3.05 -26.74
CA GLU A 213 4.56 -1.60 -27.03
C GLU A 213 5.76 -0.84 -26.45
N ILE A 214 6.33 -1.29 -25.33
CA ILE A 214 7.57 -0.74 -24.76
C ILE A 214 8.78 -1.23 -25.56
N GLY A 215 8.73 -2.49 -26.02
CA GLY A 215 9.81 -3.20 -26.68
C GLY A 215 10.67 -4.01 -25.70
N LEU A 216 10.88 -5.29 -26.04
CA LEU A 216 11.61 -6.23 -25.20
C LEU A 216 13.07 -5.81 -24.96
N ASP A 217 13.70 -5.12 -25.92
CA ASP A 217 15.06 -4.60 -25.74
C ASP A 217 15.11 -3.49 -24.68
N ASN A 218 14.18 -2.54 -24.71
CA ASN A 218 14.07 -1.50 -23.69
C ASN A 218 13.88 -2.10 -22.30
N LEU A 219 12.99 -3.09 -22.16
CA LEU A 219 12.75 -3.77 -20.90
C LEU A 219 14.00 -4.51 -20.39
N ARG A 220 14.71 -5.22 -21.27
CA ARG A 220 15.96 -5.91 -20.92
C ARG A 220 17.05 -4.94 -20.47
N ARG A 221 17.21 -3.81 -21.16
CA ARG A 221 18.17 -2.76 -20.80
C ARG A 221 17.77 -2.08 -19.49
N PHE A 222 16.49 -1.81 -19.29
CA PHE A 222 15.97 -1.29 -18.01
C PHE A 222 16.25 -2.24 -16.85
N ASP A 223 15.99 -3.54 -17.03
CA ASP A 223 16.29 -4.58 -16.04
C ASP A 223 17.79 -4.68 -15.73
N ALA A 224 18.64 -4.36 -16.70
CA ALA A 224 20.09 -4.26 -16.52
C ALA A 224 20.54 -2.94 -15.87
N CYS A 225 19.62 -2.08 -15.44
CA CYS A 225 19.86 -0.75 -14.87
C CYS A 225 20.51 0.24 -15.85
N ASP A 226 20.24 0.14 -17.16
CA ASP A 226 20.64 1.14 -18.14
C ASP A 226 19.74 2.38 -18.00
N LEU A 227 20.29 3.45 -17.43
CA LEU A 227 19.55 4.68 -17.15
C LEU A 227 19.05 5.39 -18.40
N SER A 228 19.66 5.14 -19.58
CA SER A 228 19.27 5.80 -20.84
C SER A 228 17.90 5.36 -21.36
N VAL A 229 17.34 4.26 -20.82
CA VAL A 229 15.99 3.77 -21.14
C VAL A 229 14.99 3.96 -20.02
N THR A 230 15.34 4.75 -18.98
CA THR A 230 14.38 5.14 -17.94
C THR A 230 13.21 5.89 -18.60
N PRO A 231 11.94 5.46 -18.37
CA PRO A 231 10.80 6.12 -19.01
C PRO A 231 10.65 7.56 -18.52
N GLU A 232 10.26 8.46 -19.39
CA GLU A 232 9.98 9.85 -19.04
C GLU A 232 8.93 9.93 -17.93
N GLY A 233 9.22 10.69 -16.85
CA GLY A 233 8.36 10.79 -15.67
C GLY A 233 8.28 9.50 -14.85
N GLY A 234 9.12 8.51 -15.17
CA GLY A 234 9.27 7.27 -14.43
C GLY A 234 10.49 7.29 -13.51
N GLU A 235 10.80 6.14 -12.97
CA GLU A 235 11.87 5.89 -12.00
C GLU A 235 12.73 4.71 -12.46
N SER A 236 14.03 4.80 -12.31
CA SER A 236 14.97 3.70 -12.53
C SER A 236 15.04 2.77 -11.31
N TYR A 237 15.58 1.55 -11.49
CA TYR A 237 15.79 0.65 -10.34
C TYR A 237 16.80 1.18 -9.30
N PRO A 238 17.88 1.88 -9.65
CA PRO A 238 18.73 2.53 -8.66
C PRO A 238 18.01 3.58 -7.81
N GLU A 239 17.18 4.44 -8.41
CA GLU A 239 16.37 5.44 -7.70
C GLU A 239 15.33 4.76 -6.79
N LEU A 240 14.63 3.73 -7.30
CA LEU A 240 13.75 2.90 -6.48
C LEU A 240 14.49 2.34 -5.26
N LYS A 241 15.68 1.78 -5.47
CA LYS A 241 16.47 1.16 -4.39
C LYS A 241 16.83 2.19 -3.32
N GLU A 242 17.27 3.36 -3.69
CA GLU A 242 17.64 4.43 -2.77
C GLU A 242 16.47 4.80 -1.85
N ARG A 243 15.29 5.12 -2.42
CA ARG A 243 14.13 5.51 -1.61
C ARG A 243 13.55 4.38 -0.77
N VAL A 244 13.54 3.14 -1.30
CA VAL A 244 12.99 1.98 -0.59
C VAL A 244 13.87 1.61 0.61
N LEU A 245 15.19 1.62 0.46
CA LEU A 245 16.11 1.35 1.57
C LEU A 245 16.05 2.46 2.62
N ALA A 246 15.98 3.73 2.23
CA ALA A 246 15.78 4.84 3.15
C ALA A 246 14.46 4.70 3.93
N ALA A 247 13.37 4.30 3.28
CA ALA A 247 12.08 4.06 3.92
C ALA A 247 12.12 2.86 4.89
N ARG A 248 12.80 1.76 4.51
CA ARG A 248 13.05 0.63 5.41
C ARG A 248 13.81 1.06 6.65
N ASP A 249 14.88 1.80 6.50
CA ASP A 249 15.73 2.24 7.61
C ASP A 249 14.96 3.18 8.54
N ALA A 250 14.17 4.09 7.98
CA ALA A 250 13.28 4.97 8.75
C ALA A 250 12.23 4.15 9.53
N PHE A 251 11.63 3.12 8.91
CA PHE A 251 10.68 2.23 9.57
C PHE A 251 11.35 1.41 10.68
N MET A 252 12.53 0.85 10.41
CA MET A 252 13.27 0.06 11.40
C MET A 252 13.77 0.90 12.59
N ASN A 253 13.94 2.22 12.42
CA ASN A 253 14.37 3.13 13.47
C ASN A 253 13.21 3.72 14.29
N GLN A 254 11.95 3.35 14.01
CA GLN A 254 10.82 3.77 14.83
C GLN A 254 10.92 3.23 16.26
N GLU A 255 10.48 4.04 17.22
CA GLU A 255 10.50 3.67 18.64
C GLU A 255 9.65 2.43 18.95
N ALA A 256 8.52 2.27 18.24
CA ALA A 256 7.64 1.11 18.38
C ALA A 256 8.30 -0.20 17.89
N PHE A 257 9.26 -0.15 16.97
CA PHE A 257 9.92 -1.33 16.42
C PHE A 257 11.22 -1.61 17.19
N LYS A 258 11.13 -2.37 18.27
CA LYS A 258 12.27 -2.72 19.13
C LYS A 258 13.03 -3.96 18.61
N THR A 259 14.28 -4.11 19.06
CA THR A 259 15.05 -5.37 18.86
C THR A 259 14.37 -6.54 19.58
N GLY A 260 14.52 -7.73 19.05
CA GLY A 260 13.82 -8.92 19.56
C GLY A 260 12.35 -9.01 19.15
N THR A 261 11.86 -8.06 18.32
CA THR A 261 10.47 -8.05 17.86
C THR A 261 10.35 -8.16 16.33
N ALA A 262 9.13 -8.38 15.86
CA ALA A 262 8.82 -8.43 14.43
C ALA A 262 7.97 -7.24 14.01
N GLY A 263 8.08 -6.86 12.73
CA GLY A 263 7.22 -5.89 12.05
C GLY A 263 6.91 -6.34 10.63
N ALA A 264 5.96 -5.68 9.97
CA ALA A 264 5.60 -5.99 8.59
C ALA A 264 5.59 -4.74 7.70
N ILE A 265 6.01 -4.91 6.45
CA ILE A 265 5.84 -3.92 5.37
C ILE A 265 4.96 -4.55 4.30
N VAL A 266 3.79 -3.94 4.03
CA VAL A 266 2.92 -4.35 2.94
C VAL A 266 3.13 -3.40 1.76
N SER A 267 3.59 -3.96 0.63
CA SER A 267 4.05 -3.16 -0.51
C SER A 267 3.81 -3.87 -1.84
N HIS A 268 4.73 -3.75 -2.78
CA HIS A 268 4.57 -4.13 -4.18
C HIS A 268 5.70 -5.03 -4.66
N LEU A 269 5.58 -5.50 -5.91
CA LEU A 269 6.52 -6.43 -6.53
C LEU A 269 7.96 -5.89 -6.52
N GLN A 270 8.17 -4.68 -7.06
CA GLN A 270 9.54 -4.17 -7.21
C GLN A 270 10.12 -3.70 -5.87
N VAL A 271 9.29 -3.20 -4.96
CA VAL A 271 9.68 -2.85 -3.59
C VAL A 271 10.14 -4.11 -2.83
N THR A 272 9.37 -5.20 -2.87
CA THR A 272 9.73 -6.46 -2.23
C THR A 272 11.01 -7.05 -2.82
N ARG A 273 11.15 -7.03 -4.16
CA ARG A 273 12.38 -7.44 -4.86
C ARG A 273 13.59 -6.63 -4.43
N CYS A 274 13.42 -5.31 -4.31
CA CYS A 274 14.48 -4.41 -3.85
C CYS A 274 14.96 -4.77 -2.44
N LEU A 275 14.04 -4.91 -1.48
CA LEU A 275 14.35 -5.24 -0.09
C LEU A 275 15.01 -6.62 0.04
N LEU A 276 14.51 -7.62 -0.69
CA LEU A 276 15.08 -8.97 -0.70
C LEU A 276 16.43 -9.01 -1.39
N SER A 277 16.61 -8.36 -2.53
CA SER A 277 17.89 -8.33 -3.23
C SER A 277 18.98 -7.69 -2.38
N ASP A 278 18.64 -6.64 -1.63
CA ASP A 278 19.55 -5.99 -0.69
C ASP A 278 19.92 -6.93 0.46
N ALA A 279 18.94 -7.59 1.08
CA ALA A 279 19.17 -8.56 2.15
C ALA A 279 20.01 -9.77 1.71
N LEU A 280 19.89 -10.18 0.44
CA LEU A 280 20.67 -11.28 -0.16
C LEU A 280 22.04 -10.84 -0.71
N GLY A 281 22.39 -9.53 -0.63
CA GLY A 281 23.62 -9.01 -1.21
C GLY A 281 23.66 -9.08 -2.74
N MET A 282 22.50 -9.14 -3.40
CA MET A 282 22.40 -9.21 -4.86
C MET A 282 22.53 -7.82 -5.51
N PRO A 283 23.19 -7.72 -6.68
CA PRO A 283 23.21 -6.47 -7.42
C PRO A 283 21.80 -6.09 -7.90
N THR A 284 21.50 -4.79 -7.94
CA THR A 284 20.18 -4.25 -8.33
C THR A 284 19.72 -4.78 -9.71
N SER A 285 20.64 -4.92 -10.67
CA SER A 285 20.36 -5.45 -12.00
C SER A 285 19.92 -6.94 -12.02
N LYS A 286 19.96 -7.61 -10.89
CA LYS A 286 19.50 -9.01 -10.75
C LYS A 286 18.22 -9.14 -9.93
N MET A 287 17.70 -8.05 -9.34
CA MET A 287 16.53 -8.12 -8.46
C MET A 287 15.28 -8.64 -9.17
N THR A 288 15.14 -8.39 -10.49
CA THR A 288 13.99 -8.86 -11.29
C THR A 288 13.92 -10.36 -11.45
N SER A 289 15.02 -11.09 -11.17
CA SER A 289 15.04 -12.56 -11.18
C SER A 289 14.36 -13.19 -9.94
N LEU A 290 14.07 -12.40 -8.90
CA LEU A 290 13.38 -12.91 -7.71
C LEU A 290 11.88 -13.09 -7.99
N PRO A 291 11.35 -14.34 -7.90
CA PRO A 291 9.91 -14.58 -8.04
C PRO A 291 9.19 -14.15 -6.77
N ILE A 292 8.26 -13.21 -6.88
CA ILE A 292 7.43 -12.73 -5.77
C ILE A 292 5.96 -12.84 -6.19
N ALA A 293 5.24 -13.83 -5.66
CA ALA A 293 3.83 -14.01 -5.94
C ALA A 293 2.96 -12.91 -5.30
N THR A 294 1.73 -12.72 -5.79
CA THR A 294 0.74 -11.83 -5.16
C THR A 294 0.41 -12.32 -3.76
N ALA A 295 0.23 -11.42 -2.81
CA ALA A 295 0.02 -11.66 -1.38
C ALA A 295 1.02 -12.63 -0.73
N SER A 296 2.18 -12.82 -1.37
CA SER A 296 3.24 -13.62 -0.76
C SER A 296 3.94 -12.87 0.36
N VAL A 297 4.42 -13.64 1.32
CA VAL A 297 5.18 -13.18 2.48
C VAL A 297 6.63 -13.64 2.32
N SER A 298 7.58 -12.77 2.65
CA SER A 298 8.99 -13.10 2.80
C SER A 298 9.46 -12.68 4.19
N CYS A 299 10.46 -13.32 4.74
CA CYS A 299 10.91 -13.08 6.12
C CYS A 299 12.43 -12.87 6.17
N VAL A 300 12.82 -11.75 6.78
CA VAL A 300 14.22 -11.33 6.92
C VAL A 300 14.51 -10.88 8.35
N ASP A 301 15.57 -11.37 8.95
CA ASP A 301 16.11 -10.86 10.21
C ASP A 301 17.28 -9.90 9.93
N TYR A 302 17.21 -8.69 10.46
CA TYR A 302 18.27 -7.69 10.40
C TYR A 302 18.94 -7.56 11.76
N CYS A 303 20.24 -7.90 11.85
CA CYS A 303 21.02 -7.71 13.06
C CYS A 303 21.34 -6.23 13.25
N MET A 304 20.89 -5.64 14.36
CA MET A 304 21.07 -4.20 14.65
C MET A 304 22.47 -3.88 15.20
N GLN A 305 23.29 -4.89 15.46
CA GLN A 305 24.69 -4.73 15.87
C GLN A 305 25.67 -4.85 14.69
N GLY A 306 25.16 -4.99 13.47
CA GLY A 306 25.93 -5.21 12.25
C GLY A 306 25.94 -6.69 11.83
N GLY A 307 26.36 -6.93 10.59
CA GLY A 307 26.34 -8.26 9.97
C GLY A 307 25.35 -8.36 8.81
N ALA A 308 25.45 -9.44 8.05
CA ALA A 308 24.55 -9.70 6.94
C ALA A 308 23.13 -10.06 7.45
N PRO A 309 22.06 -9.57 6.80
CA PRO A 309 20.71 -10.03 7.08
C PRO A 309 20.53 -11.53 6.84
N THR A 310 19.60 -12.15 7.56
CA THR A 310 19.26 -13.57 7.36
C THR A 310 17.88 -13.66 6.70
N VAL A 311 17.82 -14.13 5.46
CA VAL A 311 16.57 -14.43 4.76
C VAL A 311 16.12 -15.84 5.13
N HIS A 312 15.01 -15.97 5.84
CA HIS A 312 14.48 -17.26 6.28
C HIS A 312 13.70 -17.96 5.17
N PHE A 313 12.86 -17.22 4.48
CA PHE A 313 12.13 -17.68 3.30
C PHE A 313 11.73 -16.48 2.43
N GLN A 314 11.43 -16.78 1.17
CA GLN A 314 10.98 -15.77 0.20
C GLN A 314 9.72 -16.26 -0.52
N SER A 315 8.80 -15.33 -0.79
CA SER A 315 7.62 -15.55 -1.64
C SER A 315 6.73 -16.73 -1.20
N PHE A 316 6.62 -16.99 0.12
CA PHE A 316 5.63 -17.94 0.62
C PHE A 316 4.23 -17.35 0.39
N LYS A 317 3.41 -18.06 -0.38
CA LYS A 317 2.02 -17.66 -0.66
C LYS A 317 1.06 -18.51 0.16
N PRO A 318 0.37 -17.93 1.17
CA PRO A 318 -0.69 -18.63 1.89
C PRO A 318 -1.82 -19.05 0.95
N GLU A 319 -2.35 -20.26 1.12
CA GLU A 319 -3.42 -20.76 0.28
C GLU A 319 -4.76 -20.14 0.66
N THR A 320 -5.52 -19.69 -0.35
CA THR A 320 -6.86 -19.16 -0.16
C THR A 320 -7.96 -20.23 -0.30
N GLY A 321 -7.58 -21.45 -0.69
CA GLY A 321 -8.52 -22.49 -1.09
C GLY A 321 -9.20 -22.24 -2.46
N LEU A 322 -8.90 -21.13 -3.11
CA LEU A 322 -9.41 -20.76 -4.43
C LEU A 322 -8.30 -20.86 -5.48
N LYS A 323 -8.63 -21.36 -6.66
CA LYS A 323 -7.69 -21.31 -7.80
C LYS A 323 -7.59 -19.88 -8.32
N ALA A 324 -6.36 -19.42 -8.54
CA ALA A 324 -6.12 -18.14 -9.20
C ALA A 324 -6.88 -18.06 -10.52
N SER A 325 -7.63 -17.00 -10.72
CA SER A 325 -8.07 -16.60 -12.05
C SER A 325 -6.86 -16.07 -12.79
N LEU A 326 -6.78 -16.33 -14.09
CA LEU A 326 -5.70 -16.01 -15.01
C LEU A 326 -4.90 -14.74 -14.61
N ASP A 327 -3.63 -14.96 -14.39
CA ASP A 327 -2.52 -14.00 -14.34
C ASP A 327 -2.86 -12.57 -13.91
N GLY A 328 -2.75 -12.32 -12.62
CA GLY A 328 -2.75 -10.97 -12.08
C GLY A 328 -1.72 -10.11 -12.84
N ALA A 329 -2.17 -8.96 -13.33
CA ALA A 329 -1.32 -8.01 -14.04
C ALA A 329 -0.11 -7.64 -13.18
N ASN A 330 1.09 -7.81 -13.72
CA ASN A 330 2.37 -7.46 -13.13
C ASN A 330 2.88 -6.12 -13.63
#